data_c878d7c02939f31e453d4563e58fd4c4
#
_entry.id   c878d7c02939f31e453d4563e58fd4c4
#
_cell.length_a   1.000
_cell.length_b   1.000
_cell.length_c   1.000
_cell.angle_alpha   90.00
_cell.angle_beta   90.00
_cell.angle_gamma   90.00
#
_symmetry.space_group_name_H-M   'P 1'
#
loop_
_entity.id
_entity.type
_entity.pdbx_description
1 polymer ?
#
loop_
_entity_poly.entity_id
_entity_poly.type
_entity_poly.pdbx_seq_one_letter_code
_entity_poly.pdbx_strand_id
1 'polypeptide(L)'
;MTATRKSSMTATPAARPAASSSAARAGRLFFLQLSGDHIWSANPDGSDARTIVAKTGHWPDGIAVDVEAGHIYWTNMGVPSQNDGSIERVDLEGRNRTVIVPPGGTHTPKQIYFDKAGRKLYWCDREGMRVMRCNLDGSKLETLVETGHGAQDSRDPSKHCVGIAVDPAQGKFYWTQKGPPNAGLGRIFRASIEMPAGESAASRSDIEVLFDGLPEPIDLAFEPQSRFLYWTDRGEAPRGNTVNRAPVDRPAEPEILVRHMEETIGLSLDVAGRRMFIADFAGSLYVADLDGGDARQLIYGQGNLTGVAYAEI
;
A
#
# COMPACT_ATOMS: atom_id res chain seq x y z
N MET A 1 52.59 71.55 -5.21
CA MET A 1 52.28 70.27 -4.57
C MET A 1 50.82 70.10 -4.62
N THR A 2 50.33 69.37 -5.57
CA THR A 2 48.89 69.14 -5.85
C THR A 2 48.49 67.75 -5.36
N ALA A 3 47.60 67.74 -4.35
CA ALA A 3 47.12 66.48 -3.77
C ALA A 3 45.88 65.95 -4.54
N THR A 4 45.98 64.80 -5.14
CA THR A 4 44.91 64.14 -5.86
C THR A 4 44.06 63.32 -4.89
N ARG A 5 42.77 63.69 -4.78
CA ARG A 5 41.75 62.94 -4.00
C ARG A 5 41.28 61.76 -4.79
N LYS A 6 41.46 60.52 -4.27
CA LYS A 6 40.87 59.30 -4.78
C LYS A 6 39.42 59.15 -4.25
N SER A 7 38.48 59.13 -5.15
CA SER A 7 37.06 58.80 -4.85
C SER A 7 36.91 57.27 -4.76
N SER A 8 36.46 56.76 -3.64
CA SER A 8 36.09 55.35 -3.46
C SER A 8 34.61 55.17 -3.81
N MET A 9 34.34 54.46 -4.90
CA MET A 9 33.01 53.99 -5.22
C MET A 9 32.69 52.76 -4.37
N THR A 10 31.72 52.86 -3.47
CA THR A 10 31.14 51.74 -2.74
C THR A 10 30.11 51.03 -3.64
N ALA A 11 30.38 49.79 -4.01
CA ALA A 11 29.45 48.96 -4.74
C ALA A 11 28.33 48.50 -3.78
N THR A 12 27.07 48.74 -4.15
CA THR A 12 25.88 48.23 -3.48
C THR A 12 25.78 46.72 -3.74
N PRO A 13 25.58 45.86 -2.73
CA PRO A 13 25.39 44.44 -2.99
C PRO A 13 24.04 44.16 -3.66
N ALA A 14 24.07 43.41 -4.75
CA ALA A 14 22.86 42.95 -5.45
C ALA A 14 21.98 42.13 -4.53
N ALA A 15 20.70 42.41 -4.48
CA ALA A 15 19.70 41.66 -3.74
C ALA A 15 19.61 40.23 -4.27
N ARG A 16 19.78 39.26 -3.37
CA ARG A 16 19.61 37.84 -3.63
C ARG A 16 18.11 37.59 -3.96
N PRO A 17 17.76 36.86 -5.04
CA PRO A 17 16.36 36.56 -5.30
C PRO A 17 15.81 35.71 -4.15
N ALA A 18 14.65 36.11 -3.63
CA ALA A 18 13.90 35.34 -2.64
C ALA A 18 13.58 33.96 -3.23
N ALA A 19 14.00 32.92 -2.53
CA ALA A 19 13.57 31.55 -2.84
C ALA A 19 12.04 31.53 -2.76
N SER A 20 11.39 31.12 -3.84
CA SER A 20 9.95 30.84 -3.84
C SER A 20 9.71 29.73 -2.84
N SER A 21 9.06 29.99 -1.73
CA SER A 21 8.54 28.96 -0.84
C SER A 21 7.45 28.22 -1.63
N SER A 22 7.76 27.03 -2.16
CA SER A 22 6.69 26.11 -2.53
C SER A 22 5.92 25.85 -1.23
N ALA A 23 4.64 26.17 -1.20
CA ALA A 23 3.78 25.79 -0.09
C ALA A 23 3.97 24.29 0.15
N ALA A 24 4.37 23.91 1.36
CA ALA A 24 4.50 22.50 1.71
C ALA A 24 3.14 21.85 1.47
N ARG A 25 3.10 20.79 0.66
CA ARG A 25 1.88 20.03 0.42
C ARG A 25 1.38 19.48 1.75
N ALA A 26 0.10 19.64 2.01
CA ALA A 26 -0.50 19.10 3.23
C ALA A 26 -0.68 17.59 3.07
N GLY A 27 -0.23 16.81 4.04
CA GLY A 27 -0.48 15.38 4.06
C GLY A 27 -1.96 15.08 4.29
N ARG A 28 -2.47 14.01 3.68
CA ARG A 28 -3.84 13.52 3.86
C ARG A 28 -3.86 12.01 3.96
N LEU A 29 -4.72 11.49 4.84
CA LEU A 29 -5.02 10.06 4.96
C LEU A 29 -6.31 9.76 4.22
N PHE A 30 -6.31 8.61 3.53
CA PHE A 30 -7.48 7.98 2.95
C PHE A 30 -7.54 6.55 3.47
N PHE A 31 -8.69 6.11 3.97
CA PHE A 31 -8.84 4.77 4.52
C PHE A 31 -10.21 4.19 4.27
N LEU A 32 -10.27 2.88 4.24
CA LEU A 32 -11.46 2.12 3.89
C LEU A 32 -12.12 1.56 5.14
N GLN A 33 -13.44 1.72 5.20
CA GLN A 33 -14.28 1.09 6.21
C GLN A 33 -15.13 0.00 5.55
N LEU A 34 -14.79 -1.25 5.81
CA LEU A 34 -15.44 -2.40 5.22
C LEU A 34 -16.89 -2.54 5.68
N SER A 35 -17.14 -2.46 6.99
CA SER A 35 -18.48 -2.63 7.57
C SER A 35 -19.48 -1.53 7.20
N GLY A 36 -18.99 -0.32 6.91
CA GLY A 36 -19.80 0.82 6.47
C GLY A 36 -19.81 1.01 4.97
N ASP A 37 -18.96 0.30 4.23
CA ASP A 37 -18.82 0.43 2.78
C ASP A 37 -18.39 1.85 2.35
N HIS A 38 -17.43 2.45 3.08
CA HIS A 38 -17.03 3.85 2.92
C HIS A 38 -15.54 4.03 2.58
N ILE A 39 -15.23 5.15 1.88
CA ILE A 39 -13.92 5.76 1.90
C ILE A 39 -13.97 7.00 2.79
N TRP A 40 -13.06 7.04 3.76
CA TRP A 40 -12.84 8.17 4.65
C TRP A 40 -11.59 8.94 4.26
N SER A 41 -11.57 10.21 4.62
CA SER A 41 -10.37 11.05 4.55
C SER A 41 -10.17 11.79 5.87
N ALA A 42 -8.92 11.94 6.32
CA ALA A 42 -8.56 12.67 7.53
C ALA A 42 -7.20 13.37 7.39
N ASN A 43 -6.92 14.33 8.25
CA ASN A 43 -5.55 14.85 8.42
C ASN A 43 -4.65 13.76 9.03
N PRO A 44 -3.30 13.88 8.89
CA PRO A 44 -2.36 12.90 9.45
C PRO A 44 -2.35 12.80 10.99
N ASP A 45 -2.97 13.75 11.67
CA ASP A 45 -3.19 13.71 13.12
C ASP A 45 -4.54 13.11 13.54
N GLY A 46 -5.35 12.65 12.57
CA GLY A 46 -6.69 12.10 12.76
C GLY A 46 -7.81 13.14 12.77
N SER A 47 -7.49 14.43 12.75
CA SER A 47 -8.49 15.51 12.69
C SER A 47 -9.15 15.60 11.31
N ASP A 48 -10.26 16.35 11.21
CA ASP A 48 -11.03 16.55 9.96
C ASP A 48 -11.38 15.21 9.26
N ALA A 49 -11.71 14.20 10.05
CA ALA A 49 -12.16 12.91 9.52
C ALA A 49 -13.56 13.04 8.92
N ARG A 50 -13.69 12.65 7.64
CA ARG A 50 -14.96 12.71 6.92
C ARG A 50 -15.09 11.61 5.87
N THR A 51 -16.30 11.15 5.62
CA THR A 51 -16.61 10.26 4.50
C THR A 51 -16.53 11.05 3.19
N ILE A 52 -15.79 10.52 2.21
CA ILE A 52 -15.72 11.07 0.85
C ILE A 52 -16.45 10.19 -0.17
N VAL A 53 -16.58 8.89 0.09
CA VAL A 53 -17.42 7.98 -0.68
C VAL A 53 -18.29 7.20 0.29
N ALA A 54 -19.62 7.30 0.14
CA ALA A 54 -20.61 6.70 1.06
C ALA A 54 -21.04 5.28 0.68
N LYS A 55 -20.63 4.76 -0.49
CA LYS A 55 -20.88 3.38 -0.94
C LYS A 55 -19.81 2.99 -1.94
N THR A 56 -18.85 2.19 -1.52
CA THR A 56 -17.76 1.72 -2.38
C THR A 56 -18.20 0.58 -3.30
N GLY A 57 -19.16 -0.24 -2.87
CA GLY A 57 -19.78 -1.28 -3.73
C GLY A 57 -19.66 -2.66 -3.15
N HIS A 58 -19.03 -3.22 -2.39
CA HIS A 58 -18.97 -4.55 -1.75
C HIS A 58 -17.60 -4.84 -1.14
N TRP A 59 -17.46 -4.56 0.13
CA TRP A 59 -16.30 -4.92 0.95
C TRP A 59 -14.98 -4.36 0.40
N PRO A 60 -14.76 -3.04 0.53
CA PRO A 60 -13.51 -2.41 0.11
C PRO A 60 -12.34 -2.92 0.94
N ASP A 61 -11.15 -3.11 0.31
CA ASP A 61 -9.99 -3.68 0.99
C ASP A 61 -8.70 -2.91 0.77
N GLY A 62 -8.22 -2.75 -0.45
CA GLY A 62 -6.99 -2.03 -0.77
C GLY A 62 -7.27 -0.64 -1.33
N ILE A 63 -6.41 0.33 -1.02
CA ILE A 63 -6.53 1.72 -1.49
C ILE A 63 -5.17 2.28 -1.92
N ALA A 64 -5.16 3.03 -3.03
CA ALA A 64 -3.99 3.72 -3.53
C ALA A 64 -4.35 5.11 -4.08
N VAL A 65 -3.43 6.07 -4.02
CA VAL A 65 -3.66 7.46 -4.42
C VAL A 65 -2.66 7.90 -5.48
N ASP A 66 -3.17 8.41 -6.60
CA ASP A 66 -2.42 9.14 -7.61
C ASP A 66 -2.65 10.64 -7.42
N VAL A 67 -1.75 11.28 -6.68
CA VAL A 67 -1.85 12.71 -6.37
C VAL A 67 -1.73 13.58 -7.63
N GLU A 68 -0.92 13.17 -8.62
CA GLU A 68 -0.70 13.95 -9.84
C GLU A 68 -1.95 14.02 -10.72
N ALA A 69 -2.67 12.89 -10.83
CA ALA A 69 -3.93 12.82 -11.56
C ALA A 69 -5.14 13.19 -10.68
N GLY A 70 -4.95 13.33 -9.37
CA GLY A 70 -6.02 13.61 -8.42
C GLY A 70 -7.00 12.45 -8.27
N HIS A 71 -6.50 11.21 -8.23
CA HIS A 71 -7.34 10.02 -8.22
C HIS A 71 -7.07 9.11 -6.99
N ILE A 72 -8.15 8.51 -6.49
CA ILE A 72 -8.13 7.43 -5.51
C ILE A 72 -8.62 6.16 -6.20
N TYR A 73 -7.84 5.09 -6.11
CA TYR A 73 -8.20 3.75 -6.57
C TYR A 73 -8.45 2.86 -5.37
N TRP A 74 -9.46 1.99 -5.46
CA TRP A 74 -9.69 0.98 -4.43
C TRP A 74 -10.16 -0.33 -5.03
N THR A 75 -9.99 -1.40 -4.27
CA THR A 75 -10.51 -2.73 -4.59
C THR A 75 -11.81 -2.96 -3.85
N ASN A 76 -12.78 -3.58 -4.50
CA ASN A 76 -13.97 -4.18 -3.89
C ASN A 76 -13.81 -5.69 -3.96
N MET A 77 -13.81 -6.37 -2.81
CA MET A 77 -13.63 -7.82 -2.76
C MET A 77 -14.79 -8.58 -3.42
N GLY A 78 -15.98 -8.02 -3.45
CA GLY A 78 -17.16 -8.75 -3.87
C GLY A 78 -17.51 -9.90 -2.92
N VAL A 79 -18.30 -10.82 -3.40
CA VAL A 79 -18.63 -12.07 -2.68
C VAL A 79 -17.57 -13.13 -3.06
N PRO A 80 -16.80 -13.68 -2.11
CA PRO A 80 -15.66 -14.56 -2.41
C PRO A 80 -15.97 -15.78 -3.29
N SER A 81 -17.23 -16.20 -3.35
CA SER A 81 -17.69 -17.33 -4.18
C SER A 81 -18.21 -16.94 -5.57
N GLN A 82 -18.25 -15.64 -5.92
CA GLN A 82 -18.98 -15.18 -7.10
C GLN A 82 -18.13 -14.58 -8.21
N ASN A 83 -16.82 -14.43 -8.03
CA ASN A 83 -15.94 -13.79 -9.03
C ASN A 83 -16.48 -12.42 -9.50
N ASP A 84 -16.98 -11.62 -8.54
CA ASP A 84 -17.62 -10.33 -8.76
C ASP A 84 -16.84 -9.15 -8.19
N GLY A 85 -15.57 -9.37 -7.83
CA GLY A 85 -14.67 -8.32 -7.39
C GLY A 85 -14.42 -7.27 -8.48
N SER A 86 -14.09 -6.05 -8.07
CA SER A 86 -13.81 -4.94 -8.98
C SER A 86 -12.70 -4.03 -8.46
N ILE A 87 -12.13 -3.23 -9.36
CA ILE A 87 -11.27 -2.10 -9.01
C ILE A 87 -11.92 -0.84 -9.58
N GLU A 88 -12.02 0.18 -8.75
CA GLU A 88 -12.69 1.41 -9.11
C GLU A 88 -11.86 2.64 -8.74
N ARG A 89 -12.26 3.79 -9.25
CA ARG A 89 -11.59 5.08 -9.07
C ARG A 89 -12.59 6.20 -8.85
N VAL A 90 -12.21 7.18 -8.01
CA VAL A 90 -12.84 8.51 -7.89
C VAL A 90 -11.78 9.61 -7.95
N ASP A 91 -12.20 10.89 -8.00
CA ASP A 91 -11.31 12.01 -7.68
C ASP A 91 -11.08 12.12 -6.15
N LEU A 92 -10.17 13.03 -5.74
CA LEU A 92 -9.81 13.21 -4.32
C LEU A 92 -10.99 13.68 -3.44
N GLU A 93 -12.05 14.19 -4.03
CA GLU A 93 -13.29 14.59 -3.38
C GLU A 93 -14.39 13.51 -3.41
N GLY A 94 -14.08 12.32 -3.94
CA GLY A 94 -15.02 11.20 -4.01
C GLY A 94 -16.03 11.24 -5.16
N ARG A 95 -15.80 12.09 -6.18
CA ARG A 95 -16.67 12.26 -7.36
C ARG A 95 -16.09 11.53 -8.57
N ASN A 96 -16.84 11.56 -9.70
CA ASN A 96 -16.38 11.02 -10.99
C ASN A 96 -15.98 9.54 -10.93
N ARG A 97 -16.80 8.74 -10.24
CA ARG A 97 -16.58 7.30 -10.09
C ARG A 97 -16.50 6.59 -11.42
N THR A 98 -15.49 5.75 -11.58
CA THR A 98 -15.20 4.99 -12.79
C THR A 98 -14.79 3.57 -12.42
N VAL A 99 -15.32 2.57 -13.10
CA VAL A 99 -14.88 1.18 -12.99
C VAL A 99 -13.63 0.99 -13.84
N ILE A 100 -12.55 0.54 -13.24
CA ILE A 100 -11.25 0.27 -13.89
C ILE A 100 -11.15 -1.21 -14.28
N VAL A 101 -11.42 -2.12 -13.31
CA VAL A 101 -11.51 -3.56 -13.59
C VAL A 101 -12.91 -4.00 -13.19
N PRO A 102 -13.76 -4.40 -14.15
CA PRO A 102 -15.14 -4.81 -13.87
C PRO A 102 -15.20 -6.21 -13.25
N PRO A 103 -16.34 -6.60 -12.66
CA PRO A 103 -16.62 -7.97 -12.25
C PRO A 103 -16.26 -8.99 -13.35
N GLY A 104 -15.64 -10.11 -12.93
CA GLY A 104 -15.09 -11.13 -13.85
C GLY A 104 -13.65 -10.86 -14.30
N GLY A 105 -13.14 -9.63 -14.17
CA GLY A 105 -11.73 -9.31 -14.44
C GLY A 105 -10.81 -9.66 -13.27
N THR A 106 -11.34 -9.64 -12.05
CA THR A 106 -10.67 -10.08 -10.82
C THR A 106 -11.68 -10.76 -9.90
N HIS A 107 -11.24 -11.74 -9.12
CA HIS A 107 -12.15 -12.55 -8.29
C HIS A 107 -12.44 -11.87 -6.95
N THR A 108 -11.41 -11.72 -6.11
CA THR A 108 -11.49 -11.10 -4.78
C THR A 108 -10.24 -10.24 -4.57
N PRO A 109 -10.17 -9.08 -5.23
CA PRO A 109 -9.00 -8.22 -5.14
C PRO A 109 -8.82 -7.71 -3.72
N LYS A 110 -7.59 -7.81 -3.22
CA LYS A 110 -7.15 -7.40 -1.89
C LYS A 110 -6.33 -6.12 -1.99
N GLN A 111 -5.18 -6.04 -1.33
CA GLN A 111 -4.34 -4.84 -1.32
C GLN A 111 -3.90 -4.46 -2.74
N ILE A 112 -3.77 -3.15 -2.96
CA ILE A 112 -3.46 -2.55 -4.25
C ILE A 112 -2.28 -1.60 -4.13
N TYR A 113 -1.40 -1.59 -5.12
CA TYR A 113 -0.27 -0.69 -5.23
C TYR A 113 -0.36 0.13 -6.52
N PHE A 114 -0.09 1.43 -6.42
CA PHE A 114 0.05 2.33 -7.56
C PHE A 114 1.52 2.56 -7.89
N ASP A 115 1.97 2.03 -9.03
CA ASP A 115 3.28 2.36 -9.61
C ASP A 115 3.19 3.68 -10.38
N LYS A 116 3.68 4.74 -9.74
CA LYS A 116 3.70 6.08 -10.31
C LYS A 116 4.56 6.16 -11.59
N ALA A 117 5.72 5.50 -11.59
CA ALA A 117 6.66 5.55 -12.71
C ALA A 117 6.16 4.75 -13.92
N GLY A 118 5.68 3.53 -13.70
CA GLY A 118 5.15 2.65 -14.74
C GLY A 118 3.71 2.97 -15.13
N ARG A 119 3.01 3.85 -14.39
CA ARG A 119 1.59 4.19 -14.59
C ARG A 119 0.71 2.95 -14.60
N LYS A 120 0.90 2.08 -13.58
CA LYS A 120 0.18 0.82 -13.45
C LYS A 120 -0.39 0.63 -12.04
N LEU A 121 -1.45 -0.16 -11.98
CA LEU A 121 -2.00 -0.73 -10.75
C LEU A 121 -1.55 -2.19 -10.64
N TYR A 122 -1.15 -2.59 -9.43
CA TYR A 122 -0.83 -3.98 -9.07
C TYR A 122 -1.71 -4.37 -7.88
N TRP A 123 -2.20 -5.60 -7.84
CA TRP A 123 -2.98 -6.11 -6.72
C TRP A 123 -2.87 -7.60 -6.57
N CYS A 124 -3.22 -8.09 -5.39
CA CYS A 124 -3.42 -9.49 -5.10
C CYS A 124 -4.89 -9.86 -5.26
N ASP A 125 -5.17 -10.97 -5.92
CA ASP A 125 -6.51 -11.53 -6.14
C ASP A 125 -6.63 -12.82 -5.33
N ARG A 126 -7.25 -12.74 -4.14
CA ARG A 126 -7.16 -13.76 -3.10
C ARG A 126 -7.74 -15.11 -3.54
N GLU A 127 -9.03 -15.22 -3.78
CA GLU A 127 -9.67 -16.46 -4.26
C GLU A 127 -9.40 -16.71 -5.75
N GLY A 128 -8.95 -15.69 -6.48
CA GLY A 128 -8.39 -15.83 -7.83
C GLY A 128 -6.99 -16.44 -7.82
N MET A 129 -6.32 -16.50 -6.66
CA MET A 129 -4.99 -17.09 -6.45
C MET A 129 -3.96 -16.50 -7.39
N ARG A 130 -3.96 -15.16 -7.52
CA ARG A 130 -3.14 -14.45 -8.51
C ARG A 130 -2.54 -13.18 -7.94
N VAL A 131 -1.42 -12.77 -8.54
CA VAL A 131 -0.95 -11.39 -8.51
C VAL A 131 -1.17 -10.80 -9.90
N MET A 132 -1.79 -9.64 -9.96
CA MET A 132 -2.23 -9.04 -11.21
C MET A 132 -1.75 -7.60 -11.37
N ARG A 133 -1.73 -7.11 -12.60
CA ARG A 133 -1.53 -5.70 -12.92
C ARG A 133 -2.37 -5.25 -14.13
N CYS A 134 -2.60 -3.93 -14.23
CA CYS A 134 -3.16 -3.32 -15.44
C CYS A 134 -2.68 -1.87 -15.58
N ASN A 135 -3.00 -1.24 -16.71
CA ASN A 135 -2.89 0.21 -16.86
C ASN A 135 -3.96 0.92 -16.01
N LEU A 136 -3.80 2.23 -15.75
CA LEU A 136 -4.72 3.02 -14.93
C LEU A 136 -6.14 3.16 -15.51
N ASP A 137 -6.32 2.82 -16.78
CA ASP A 137 -7.62 2.74 -17.47
C ASP A 137 -8.22 1.33 -17.53
N GLY A 138 -7.56 0.34 -16.88
CA GLY A 138 -7.94 -1.07 -16.87
C GLY A 138 -7.46 -1.86 -18.09
N SER A 139 -6.89 -1.21 -19.10
CA SER A 139 -6.32 -1.92 -20.25
C SER A 139 -5.06 -2.72 -19.86
N LYS A 140 -4.66 -3.66 -20.72
CA LYS A 140 -3.51 -4.57 -20.49
C LYS A 140 -3.59 -5.27 -19.13
N LEU A 141 -4.75 -5.86 -18.85
CA LEU A 141 -4.94 -6.71 -17.68
C LEU A 141 -4.07 -7.97 -17.81
N GLU A 142 -3.15 -8.17 -16.86
CA GLU A 142 -2.15 -9.24 -16.89
C GLU A 142 -2.11 -9.97 -15.55
N THR A 143 -1.91 -11.30 -15.59
CA THR A 143 -1.56 -12.12 -14.43
C THR A 143 -0.04 -12.27 -14.36
N LEU A 144 0.55 -11.87 -13.24
CA LEU A 144 1.99 -11.95 -12.99
C LEU A 144 2.41 -13.24 -12.29
N VAL A 145 1.58 -13.73 -11.38
CA VAL A 145 1.76 -14.99 -10.65
C VAL A 145 0.41 -15.69 -10.56
N GLU A 146 0.43 -17.01 -10.69
CA GLU A 146 -0.72 -17.88 -10.45
C GLU A 146 -0.30 -18.97 -9.47
N THR A 147 -0.98 -19.05 -8.31
CA THR A 147 -0.61 -19.94 -7.20
C THR A 147 -1.51 -21.16 -7.08
N GLY A 148 -2.55 -21.25 -7.91
CA GLY A 148 -3.48 -22.38 -7.91
C GLY A 148 -4.58 -22.23 -8.96
N HIS A 149 -5.35 -23.31 -9.16
CA HIS A 149 -6.40 -23.41 -10.15
C HIS A 149 -7.68 -24.03 -9.62
N GLY A 150 -8.81 -23.47 -10.04
CA GLY A 150 -10.13 -24.07 -9.82
C GLY A 150 -10.61 -24.00 -8.36
N ALA A 151 -11.82 -24.51 -8.14
CA ALA A 151 -12.55 -24.32 -6.89
C ALA A 151 -11.94 -25.04 -5.66
N GLN A 152 -11.15 -26.09 -5.86
CA GLN A 152 -10.48 -26.77 -4.76
C GLN A 152 -9.34 -25.91 -4.21
N ASP A 153 -8.47 -25.43 -5.10
CA ASP A 153 -7.34 -24.57 -4.73
C ASP A 153 -7.79 -23.22 -4.17
N SER A 154 -8.87 -22.67 -4.71
CA SER A 154 -9.48 -21.42 -4.22
C SER A 154 -9.96 -21.48 -2.76
N ARG A 155 -10.12 -22.68 -2.20
CA ARG A 155 -10.44 -22.88 -0.79
C ARG A 155 -9.22 -23.11 0.09
N ASP A 156 -8.04 -23.21 -0.50
CA ASP A 156 -6.79 -23.42 0.22
C ASP A 156 -6.14 -22.06 0.57
N PRO A 157 -6.20 -21.60 1.84
CA PRO A 157 -5.64 -20.32 2.24
C PRO A 157 -4.14 -20.18 2.00
N SER A 158 -3.39 -21.29 1.84
CA SER A 158 -1.96 -21.27 1.53
C SER A 158 -1.66 -20.75 0.12
N LYS A 159 -2.67 -20.68 -0.75
CA LYS A 159 -2.59 -20.19 -2.13
C LYS A 159 -3.11 -18.76 -2.29
N HIS A 160 -3.67 -18.18 -1.23
CA HIS A 160 -4.29 -16.86 -1.25
C HIS A 160 -3.25 -15.73 -1.22
N CYS A 161 -3.15 -14.96 -2.31
CA CYS A 161 -2.35 -13.74 -2.39
C CYS A 161 -3.12 -12.57 -1.77
N VAL A 162 -2.47 -11.75 -0.91
CA VAL A 162 -3.15 -10.69 -0.14
C VAL A 162 -2.50 -9.33 -0.26
N GLY A 163 -1.27 -9.15 0.20
CA GLY A 163 -0.54 -7.89 0.19
C GLY A 163 0.36 -7.75 -1.03
N ILE A 164 0.64 -6.53 -1.45
CA ILE A 164 1.45 -6.22 -2.63
C ILE A 164 2.32 -5.00 -2.39
N ALA A 165 3.60 -5.07 -2.74
CA ALA A 165 4.50 -3.93 -2.85
C ALA A 165 5.34 -4.07 -4.12
N VAL A 166 5.81 -2.95 -4.67
CA VAL A 166 6.61 -2.94 -5.90
C VAL A 166 7.86 -2.10 -5.70
N ASP A 167 8.97 -2.58 -6.24
CA ASP A 167 10.25 -1.87 -6.38
C ASP A 167 10.53 -1.67 -7.88
N PRO A 168 10.00 -0.60 -8.50
CA PRO A 168 10.19 -0.36 -9.92
C PRO A 168 11.65 -0.15 -10.29
N ALA A 169 12.47 0.39 -9.36
CA ALA A 169 13.89 0.68 -9.61
C ALA A 169 14.71 -0.60 -9.82
N GLN A 170 14.36 -1.69 -9.14
CA GLN A 170 15.00 -3.00 -9.32
C GLN A 170 14.16 -3.95 -10.17
N GLY A 171 13.03 -3.49 -10.71
CA GLY A 171 12.13 -4.31 -11.50
C GLY A 171 11.59 -5.52 -10.72
N LYS A 172 11.30 -5.35 -9.44
CA LYS A 172 10.80 -6.41 -8.54
C LYS A 172 9.43 -6.05 -7.96
N PHE A 173 8.66 -7.08 -7.61
CA PHE A 173 7.47 -6.95 -6.77
C PHE A 173 7.48 -8.03 -5.69
N TYR A 174 6.75 -7.74 -4.61
CA TYR A 174 6.62 -8.55 -3.42
C TYR A 174 5.16 -8.82 -3.13
N TRP A 175 4.81 -10.03 -2.65
CA TRP A 175 3.44 -10.33 -2.23
C TRP A 175 3.42 -11.26 -1.04
N THR A 176 2.31 -11.20 -0.29
CA THR A 176 2.05 -12.11 0.83
C THR A 176 1.14 -13.26 0.42
N GLN A 177 1.39 -14.44 1.00
CA GLN A 177 0.42 -15.52 1.14
C GLN A 177 0.22 -15.77 2.63
N LYS A 178 -0.97 -15.42 3.13
CA LYS A 178 -1.19 -15.41 4.58
C LYS A 178 -1.25 -16.79 5.23
N GLY A 179 -1.54 -17.84 4.47
CA GLY A 179 -1.78 -19.19 4.99
C GLY A 179 -3.11 -19.33 5.75
N PRO A 180 -3.39 -20.52 6.28
CA PRO A 180 -4.52 -20.74 7.18
C PRO A 180 -4.36 -19.95 8.48
N PRO A 181 -5.45 -19.57 9.16
CA PRO A 181 -5.39 -18.79 10.40
C PRO A 181 -4.45 -19.44 11.44
N ASN A 182 -3.50 -18.65 11.93
CA ASN A 182 -2.54 -19.01 12.99
C ASN A 182 -1.73 -20.29 12.76
N ALA A 183 -1.64 -20.77 11.52
CA ALA A 183 -0.92 -22.01 11.19
C ALA A 183 0.61 -21.83 11.13
N GLY A 184 1.12 -20.60 11.15
CA GLY A 184 2.54 -20.33 10.96
C GLY A 184 3.04 -20.71 9.56
N LEU A 185 2.17 -20.65 8.57
CA LEU A 185 2.44 -20.98 7.16
C LEU A 185 2.41 -19.74 6.25
N GLY A 186 2.34 -18.56 6.85
CA GLY A 186 2.40 -17.30 6.14
C GLY A 186 3.77 -17.08 5.50
N ARG A 187 3.79 -16.50 4.30
CA ARG A 187 5.01 -16.29 3.50
C ARG A 187 4.99 -14.94 2.81
N ILE A 188 6.18 -14.42 2.57
CA ILE A 188 6.39 -13.27 1.69
C ILE A 188 7.32 -13.69 0.57
N PHE A 189 6.93 -13.36 -0.65
CA PHE A 189 7.63 -13.74 -1.88
C PHE A 189 8.12 -12.51 -2.64
N ARG A 190 9.06 -12.75 -3.55
CA ARG A 190 9.55 -11.78 -4.53
C ARG A 190 9.64 -12.43 -5.91
N ALA A 191 9.38 -11.63 -6.97
CA ALA A 191 9.66 -12.01 -8.34
C ALA A 191 10.00 -10.77 -9.19
N SER A 192 10.48 -10.99 -10.42
CA SER A 192 10.71 -9.91 -11.38
C SER A 192 9.40 -9.37 -11.94
N ILE A 193 9.30 -8.06 -12.16
CA ILE A 193 8.13 -7.45 -12.83
C ILE A 193 7.95 -8.05 -14.22
N GLU A 194 9.05 -8.22 -14.95
CA GLU A 194 9.03 -8.87 -16.26
C GLU A 194 9.01 -10.39 -16.13
N MET A 195 8.16 -11.02 -16.92
CA MET A 195 8.05 -12.49 -16.96
C MET A 195 9.33 -13.08 -17.58
N PRO A 196 9.95 -14.13 -16.99
CA PRO A 196 11.05 -14.83 -17.63
C PRO A 196 10.66 -15.33 -19.03
N ALA A 197 11.60 -15.27 -19.97
CA ALA A 197 11.33 -15.59 -21.38
C ALA A 197 10.85 -17.04 -21.55
N GLY A 198 9.70 -17.19 -22.21
CA GLY A 198 9.09 -18.51 -22.47
C GLY A 198 8.31 -19.12 -21.29
N GLU A 199 8.18 -18.40 -20.17
CA GLU A 199 7.42 -18.84 -19.01
C GLU A 199 6.03 -18.19 -18.93
N SER A 200 5.21 -18.68 -18.02
CA SER A 200 3.88 -18.15 -17.73
C SER A 200 3.72 -17.85 -16.24
N ALA A 201 2.65 -17.14 -15.86
CA ALA A 201 2.33 -16.84 -14.48
C ALA A 201 2.25 -18.08 -13.56
N ALA A 202 1.83 -19.21 -14.13
CA ALA A 202 1.70 -20.49 -13.40
C ALA A 202 3.01 -21.29 -13.33
N SER A 203 4.02 -20.95 -14.13
CA SER A 203 5.25 -21.76 -14.25
C SER A 203 6.55 -20.95 -14.12
N ARG A 204 6.45 -19.69 -13.70
CA ARG A 204 7.64 -18.83 -13.58
C ARG A 204 8.63 -19.35 -12.54
N SER A 205 9.91 -19.39 -12.93
CA SER A 205 10.99 -19.95 -12.14
C SER A 205 11.69 -18.95 -11.22
N ASP A 206 11.42 -17.66 -11.35
CA ASP A 206 12.09 -16.57 -10.63
C ASP A 206 11.40 -16.17 -9.32
N ILE A 207 10.45 -16.98 -8.83
CA ILE A 207 9.80 -16.77 -7.54
C ILE A 207 10.76 -17.15 -6.42
N GLU A 208 11.03 -16.19 -5.53
CA GLU A 208 11.85 -16.37 -4.35
C GLU A 208 10.98 -16.25 -3.08
N VAL A 209 11.17 -17.14 -2.12
CA VAL A 209 10.60 -17.00 -0.77
C VAL A 209 11.57 -16.13 0.04
N LEU A 210 11.13 -14.95 0.45
CA LEU A 210 11.94 -14.06 1.30
C LEU A 210 11.77 -14.36 2.78
N PHE A 211 10.54 -14.59 3.21
CA PHE A 211 10.19 -14.89 4.60
C PHE A 211 9.13 -15.99 4.61
N ASP A 212 9.25 -16.87 5.55
CA ASP A 212 8.39 -18.03 5.72
C ASP A 212 8.09 -18.25 7.23
N GLY A 213 7.14 -19.12 7.55
CA GLY A 213 6.77 -19.39 8.93
C GLY A 213 6.14 -18.19 9.67
N LEU A 214 5.61 -17.21 8.92
CA LEU A 214 4.92 -16.05 9.49
C LEU A 214 3.52 -16.45 9.97
N PRO A 215 2.95 -15.76 10.99
CA PRO A 215 1.59 -16.05 11.46
C PRO A 215 0.52 -15.85 10.35
N GLU A 216 0.22 -14.60 10.00
CA GLU A 216 -0.70 -14.22 8.92
C GLU A 216 -0.30 -12.86 8.32
N PRO A 217 0.73 -12.78 7.45
CA PRO A 217 1.13 -11.53 6.82
C PRO A 217 0.05 -11.02 5.86
N ILE A 218 -0.28 -9.74 5.94
CA ILE A 218 -1.37 -9.11 5.17
C ILE A 218 -0.82 -8.08 4.20
N ASP A 219 -0.72 -6.81 4.58
CA ASP A 219 -0.33 -5.73 3.70
C ASP A 219 1.19 -5.53 3.66
N LEU A 220 1.67 -4.97 2.57
CA LEU A 220 3.09 -4.70 2.33
C LEU A 220 3.33 -3.24 1.97
N ALA A 221 4.40 -2.67 2.50
CA ALA A 221 4.92 -1.40 2.05
C ALA A 221 6.45 -1.47 1.90
N PHE A 222 6.98 -1.03 0.76
CA PHE A 222 8.40 -1.02 0.49
C PHE A 222 8.98 0.38 0.61
N GLU A 223 10.07 0.53 1.36
CA GLU A 223 10.82 1.78 1.51
C GLU A 223 12.08 1.72 0.64
N PRO A 224 12.14 2.50 -0.49
CA PRO A 224 13.18 2.35 -1.48
C PRO A 224 14.59 2.75 -1.02
N GLN A 225 14.73 3.69 -0.08
CA GLN A 225 16.03 4.22 0.33
C GLN A 225 16.75 3.26 1.27
N SER A 226 16.06 2.78 2.29
CA SER A 226 16.60 1.81 3.25
C SER A 226 16.55 0.37 2.76
N ARG A 227 15.76 0.11 1.70
CA ARG A 227 15.52 -1.23 1.16
C ARG A 227 14.83 -2.16 2.18
N PHE A 228 14.01 -1.59 3.06
CA PHE A 228 13.17 -2.36 3.98
C PHE A 228 11.80 -2.61 3.38
N LEU A 229 11.33 -3.83 3.58
CA LEU A 229 9.94 -4.23 3.40
C LEU A 229 9.27 -4.20 4.78
N TYR A 230 8.16 -3.51 4.88
CA TYR A 230 7.29 -3.45 6.05
C TYR A 230 6.04 -4.27 5.77
N TRP A 231 5.50 -4.92 6.81
CA TRP A 231 4.24 -5.63 6.67
C TRP A 231 3.44 -5.65 7.96
N THR A 232 2.12 -5.75 7.79
CA THR A 232 1.20 -6.06 8.87
C THR A 232 1.05 -7.57 9.00
N ASP A 233 0.90 -8.05 10.23
CA ASP A 233 0.58 -9.44 10.51
C ASP A 233 -0.61 -9.50 11.46
N ARG A 234 -1.72 -10.11 11.05
CA ARG A 234 -2.95 -10.18 11.80
C ARG A 234 -3.11 -11.44 12.64
N GLY A 235 -2.15 -12.36 12.59
CA GLY A 235 -2.17 -13.58 13.39
C GLY A 235 -2.18 -13.31 14.89
N GLU A 236 -2.15 -14.35 15.69
CA GLU A 236 -2.16 -14.24 17.15
C GLU A 236 -0.80 -13.85 17.75
N ALA A 237 -0.87 -13.20 18.90
CA ALA A 237 0.34 -12.89 19.69
C ALA A 237 1.12 -14.18 20.06
N PRO A 238 2.44 -14.10 20.25
CA PRO A 238 3.26 -12.88 20.34
C PRO A 238 3.83 -12.37 19.00
N ARG A 239 3.67 -13.12 17.90
CA ARG A 239 4.25 -12.78 16.58
C ARG A 239 3.26 -12.14 15.62
N GLY A 240 1.96 -12.26 15.86
CA GLY A 240 0.87 -11.62 15.13
C GLY A 240 0.29 -10.43 15.88
N ASN A 241 -0.68 -9.77 15.28
CA ASN A 241 -1.21 -8.46 15.66
C ASN A 241 -0.09 -7.42 15.78
N THR A 242 0.74 -7.35 14.73
CA THR A 242 2.00 -6.61 14.71
C THR A 242 2.21 -5.88 13.39
N VAL A 243 3.10 -4.87 13.45
CA VAL A 243 3.79 -4.35 12.26
C VAL A 243 5.25 -4.78 12.34
N ASN A 244 5.77 -5.25 11.22
CA ASN A 244 7.09 -5.82 11.11
C ASN A 244 7.87 -5.17 9.97
N ARG A 245 9.21 -5.28 10.00
CA ARG A 245 10.06 -4.96 8.85
C ARG A 245 11.26 -5.89 8.74
N ALA A 246 11.80 -6.00 7.55
CA ALA A 246 13.11 -6.62 7.30
C ALA A 246 13.73 -6.08 6.01
N PRO A 247 15.08 -6.11 5.86
CA PRO A 247 15.73 -5.77 4.60
C PRO A 247 15.47 -6.85 3.55
N VAL A 248 15.31 -6.43 2.28
CA VAL A 248 15.04 -7.37 1.16
C VAL A 248 16.30 -7.87 0.45
N ASP A 249 17.45 -7.24 0.68
CA ASP A 249 18.68 -7.52 -0.08
C ASP A 249 19.64 -8.48 0.65
N ARG A 250 19.30 -8.87 1.86
CA ARG A 250 20.10 -9.81 2.67
C ARG A 250 19.19 -10.62 3.61
N PRO A 251 19.53 -11.86 3.91
CA PRO A 251 18.82 -12.62 4.94
C PRO A 251 18.89 -11.88 6.29
N ALA A 252 17.73 -11.74 6.92
CA ALA A 252 17.61 -11.17 8.26
C ALA A 252 16.33 -11.68 8.92
N GLU A 253 16.35 -11.81 10.24
CA GLU A 253 15.13 -12.05 11.01
C GLU A 253 14.25 -10.80 10.98
N PRO A 254 12.93 -10.97 10.86
CA PRO A 254 11.99 -9.86 10.94
C PRO A 254 12.05 -9.13 12.29
N GLU A 255 12.11 -7.81 12.23
CA GLU A 255 11.98 -6.94 13.40
C GLU A 255 10.51 -6.60 13.61
N ILE A 256 9.97 -6.84 14.81
CA ILE A 256 8.63 -6.42 15.19
C ILE A 256 8.69 -4.99 15.71
N LEU A 257 8.04 -4.08 15.02
CA LEU A 257 8.04 -2.64 15.30
C LEU A 257 6.92 -2.24 16.26
N VAL A 258 5.69 -2.67 15.98
CA VAL A 258 4.50 -2.35 16.77
C VAL A 258 3.81 -3.65 17.16
N ARG A 259 3.28 -3.70 18.37
CA ARG A 259 2.58 -4.86 18.95
C ARG A 259 1.23 -4.46 19.53
N HIS A 260 0.44 -5.45 19.89
CA HIS A 260 -0.85 -5.28 20.59
C HIS A 260 -1.90 -4.52 19.79
N MET A 261 -1.92 -4.73 18.49
CA MET A 261 -2.98 -4.29 17.60
C MET A 261 -4.09 -5.35 17.53
N GLU A 262 -5.19 -5.05 16.85
CA GLU A 262 -6.32 -5.99 16.74
C GLU A 262 -6.64 -6.28 15.27
N GLU A 263 -6.19 -7.44 14.78
CA GLU A 263 -6.28 -7.83 13.37
C GLU A 263 -5.73 -6.75 12.42
N THR A 264 -4.42 -6.52 12.49
CA THR A 264 -3.73 -5.49 11.72
C THR A 264 -3.86 -5.76 10.21
N ILE A 265 -4.40 -4.81 9.45
CA ILE A 265 -4.68 -4.96 8.02
C ILE A 265 -3.84 -3.98 7.19
N GLY A 266 -4.22 -2.71 7.13
CA GLY A 266 -3.64 -1.74 6.20
C GLY A 266 -2.38 -1.07 6.72
N LEU A 267 -1.46 -0.75 5.80
CA LEU A 267 -0.19 -0.09 6.10
C LEU A 267 0.16 0.95 5.03
N SER A 268 0.53 2.15 5.44
CA SER A 268 1.04 3.18 4.54
C SER A 268 2.24 3.91 5.16
N LEU A 269 3.28 4.16 4.36
CA LEU A 269 4.48 4.87 4.80
C LEU A 269 4.46 6.33 4.34
N ASP A 270 4.73 7.23 5.27
CA ASP A 270 5.19 8.59 5.00
C ASP A 270 6.71 8.61 5.24
N VAL A 271 7.47 8.28 4.20
CA VAL A 271 8.93 8.17 4.30
C VAL A 271 9.58 9.51 4.61
N ALA A 272 9.07 10.61 4.02
CA ALA A 272 9.58 11.96 4.24
C ALA A 272 9.33 12.42 5.68
N GLY A 273 8.14 12.15 6.22
CA GLY A 273 7.77 12.42 7.61
C GLY A 273 8.30 11.38 8.61
N ARG A 274 9.00 10.32 8.15
CA ARG A 274 9.55 9.22 8.96
C ARG A 274 8.51 8.53 9.84
N ARG A 275 7.31 8.31 9.31
CA ARG A 275 6.20 7.68 10.05
C ARG A 275 5.43 6.72 9.18
N MET A 276 4.65 5.86 9.82
CA MET A 276 3.74 4.94 9.18
C MET A 276 2.33 5.07 9.77
N PHE A 277 1.34 4.78 8.94
CA PHE A 277 -0.07 4.74 9.32
C PHE A 277 -0.58 3.31 9.20
N ILE A 278 -1.35 2.86 10.18
CA ILE A 278 -1.75 1.47 10.31
C ILE A 278 -3.25 1.43 10.60
N ALA A 279 -3.99 0.59 9.86
CA ALA A 279 -5.40 0.34 10.08
C ALA A 279 -5.60 -1.08 10.60
N ASP A 280 -6.46 -1.25 11.62
CA ASP A 280 -6.84 -2.55 12.12
C ASP A 280 -8.32 -2.86 11.91
N PHE A 281 -8.66 -4.13 11.99
CA PHE A 281 -10.01 -4.60 11.76
C PHE A 281 -10.98 -4.32 12.93
N ALA A 282 -10.46 -3.96 14.09
CA ALA A 282 -11.26 -3.47 15.22
C ALA A 282 -11.73 -2.02 15.06
N GLY A 283 -11.28 -1.33 14.00
CA GLY A 283 -11.75 0.01 13.66
C GLY A 283 -10.87 1.13 14.14
N SER A 284 -9.59 0.87 14.30
CA SER A 284 -8.63 1.86 14.74
C SER A 284 -7.63 2.22 13.64
N LEU A 285 -7.28 3.50 13.60
CA LEU A 285 -6.19 4.03 12.81
C LEU A 285 -5.08 4.52 13.74
N TYR A 286 -3.85 4.09 13.49
CA TYR A 286 -2.67 4.43 14.29
C TYR A 286 -1.63 5.17 13.45
N VAL A 287 -0.75 5.88 14.14
CA VAL A 287 0.52 6.38 13.62
C VAL A 287 1.65 5.90 14.50
N ALA A 288 2.79 5.58 13.90
CA ALA A 288 4.04 5.29 14.57
C ALA A 288 5.21 5.80 13.73
N ASP A 289 6.38 5.97 14.35
CA ASP A 289 7.62 6.21 13.60
C ASP A 289 8.00 4.99 12.75
N LEU A 290 8.81 5.18 11.70
CA LEU A 290 9.26 4.06 10.85
C LEU A 290 10.10 3.00 11.57
N ASP A 291 10.57 3.29 12.77
CA ASP A 291 11.27 2.35 13.66
C ASP A 291 10.38 1.81 14.81
N GLY A 292 9.08 2.10 14.75
CA GLY A 292 8.08 1.62 15.69
C GLY A 292 7.91 2.49 16.95
N GLY A 293 8.69 3.57 17.08
CA GLY A 293 8.55 4.53 18.19
C GLY A 293 7.25 5.34 18.09
N ASP A 294 6.88 5.97 19.20
CA ASP A 294 5.74 6.89 19.34
C ASP A 294 4.39 6.36 18.78
N ALA A 295 4.20 5.05 18.83
CA ALA A 295 2.97 4.40 18.37
C ALA A 295 1.77 4.90 19.18
N ARG A 296 0.78 5.49 18.50
CA ARG A 296 -0.44 6.00 19.13
C ARG A 296 -1.64 5.89 18.20
N GLN A 297 -2.78 5.74 18.79
CA GLN A 297 -4.07 5.72 18.12
C GLN A 297 -4.50 7.14 17.71
N LEU A 298 -4.91 7.31 16.47
CA LEU A 298 -5.45 8.56 15.91
C LEU A 298 -6.98 8.59 15.93
N ILE A 299 -7.57 7.48 15.50
CA ILE A 299 -9.03 7.30 15.35
C ILE A 299 -9.38 5.93 15.91
N TYR A 300 -10.58 5.76 16.48
CA TYR A 300 -11.07 4.47 16.97
C TYR A 300 -12.57 4.34 16.75
N GLY A 301 -13.07 3.11 16.81
CA GLY A 301 -14.51 2.80 16.79
C GLY A 301 -15.18 3.08 15.44
N GLN A 302 -14.42 3.08 14.35
CA GLN A 302 -14.92 3.37 13.00
C GLN A 302 -15.47 2.12 12.28
N GLY A 303 -15.75 1.02 12.98
CA GLY A 303 -16.08 -0.26 12.35
C GLY A 303 -14.83 -0.90 11.73
N ASN A 304 -14.99 -1.96 10.96
CA ASN A 304 -13.84 -2.70 10.42
C ASN A 304 -13.06 -1.86 9.40
N LEU A 305 -11.82 -1.47 9.71
CA LEU A 305 -10.94 -0.79 8.75
C LEU A 305 -10.09 -1.80 7.98
N THR A 306 -9.75 -1.45 6.75
CA THR A 306 -8.92 -2.27 5.86
C THR A 306 -7.76 -1.43 5.31
N GLY A 307 -7.73 -1.09 4.05
CA GLY A 307 -6.63 -0.32 3.46
C GLY A 307 -6.52 1.11 3.98
N VAL A 308 -5.29 1.60 4.07
CA VAL A 308 -4.96 3.01 4.37
C VAL A 308 -3.91 3.51 3.39
N ALA A 309 -4.04 4.75 2.94
CA ALA A 309 -3.06 5.43 2.09
C ALA A 309 -2.79 6.84 2.63
N TYR A 310 -1.53 7.19 2.73
CA TYR A 310 -1.06 8.56 2.98
C TYR A 310 -0.66 9.22 1.66
N ALA A 311 -1.01 10.47 1.47
CA ALA A 311 -0.65 11.23 0.28
C ALA A 311 -0.40 12.71 0.63
N GLU A 312 0.60 13.33 0.02
CA GLU A 312 0.86 14.78 0.06
C GLU A 312 0.09 15.42 -1.09
N ILE A 313 -1.03 16.12 -0.78
CA ILE A 313 -1.94 16.75 -1.75
C ILE A 313 -1.85 18.26 -1.77
#